data_ef09850e5add0dc9d9ac7fe2cf1cea47
#
_entry.id   ef09850e5add0dc9d9ac7fe2cf1cea47
#
_cell.length_a   1.000
_cell.length_b   1.000
_cell.length_c   1.000
_cell.angle_alpha   90.00
_cell.angle_beta   90.00
_cell.angle_gamma   90.00
#
_symmetry.space_group_name_H-M   'P 1'
#
loop_
_entity.id
_entity.type
_entity.pdbx_description
1 polymer ?
#
loop_
_entity_poly.entity_id
_entity_poly.type
_entity_poly.pdbx_seq_one_letter_code
_entity_poly.pdbx_strand_id
1 'polypeptide(L)'
;MNNIFIGLQLREHFMAEENKKGGFWASLFGRNKKQDEPKIEPIIEEEKIKDIESSIEKFETHDLVEEEKIQEISTALEPIEEIIDAKNLEDELQPVAEIETCEKPSEGGFFSRLVKGLLKTKQNIGAGFRGFFLGKKIDDELFEELEEQLLIADIGVPTTSKIIKNLTEHASRKELQDAELLYQQLKVEMADILEPVARPLEIDSTKKPYVILMVGVNGVGKTTTIGKLARKFQAEGKSVMLAAGDTFRAAAVEQLQVWGERNHIPVVAQSTGSDSASVIFDAMQSAAARNIDILIADTAGRLQNKNNLMDELKKIVRVMKKYDETAPHEIMLTLDAGTGQNAISQAKLFNEAVGLTGISLTKLDGTAKGGVIFAIADQFKLPIRYIGVGEKIEDLREFNAKEFIEALFVHEEE
;
A
#
# COMPACT_ATOMS: atom_id res chain seq x y z
N MET A 1 -37.97 -24.93 23.48
CA MET A 1 -38.54 -23.93 24.42
C MET A 1 -37.65 -22.69 24.65
N ASN A 2 -36.40 -22.70 24.24
CA ASN A 2 -35.54 -21.54 24.47
C ASN A 2 -35.63 -20.40 23.43
N ASN A 3 -36.16 -20.65 22.23
CA ASN A 3 -36.22 -19.65 21.15
C ASN A 3 -37.41 -18.67 21.27
N ILE A 4 -38.44 -19.01 22.03
CA ILE A 4 -39.60 -18.12 22.27
C ILE A 4 -39.22 -16.98 23.26
N PHE A 5 -38.27 -17.24 24.16
CA PHE A 5 -37.84 -16.25 25.15
C PHE A 5 -36.92 -15.16 24.54
N ILE A 6 -36.14 -15.49 23.51
CA ILE A 6 -35.27 -14.53 22.84
C ILE A 6 -36.08 -13.58 21.94
N GLY A 7 -37.13 -14.08 21.28
CA GLY A 7 -38.02 -13.26 20.46
C GLY A 7 -38.82 -12.22 21.24
N LEU A 8 -39.19 -12.54 22.49
CA LEU A 8 -39.89 -11.58 23.38
C LEU A 8 -38.96 -10.50 23.94
N GLN A 9 -37.71 -10.82 24.24
CA GLN A 9 -36.75 -9.82 24.71
C GLN A 9 -36.33 -8.84 23.60
N LEU A 10 -36.20 -9.28 22.37
CA LEU A 10 -35.92 -8.40 21.23
C LEU A 10 -37.09 -7.46 20.92
N ARG A 11 -38.33 -7.90 21.13
CA ARG A 11 -39.50 -7.06 20.91
C ARG A 11 -39.66 -5.96 21.98
N GLU A 12 -39.33 -6.24 23.22
CA GLU A 12 -39.31 -5.21 24.27
C GLU A 12 -38.14 -4.19 24.09
N HIS A 13 -37.03 -4.63 23.56
CA HIS A 13 -35.88 -3.72 23.31
C HIS A 13 -36.15 -2.77 22.13
N PHE A 14 -36.82 -3.23 21.07
CA PHE A 14 -37.19 -2.41 19.92
C PHE A 14 -38.27 -1.38 20.25
N MET A 15 -39.25 -1.72 21.09
CA MET A 15 -40.32 -0.80 21.53
C MET A 15 -39.81 0.24 22.54
N ALA A 16 -38.70 -0.03 23.25
CA ALA A 16 -38.06 0.91 24.17
C ALA A 16 -37.19 1.97 23.47
N GLU A 17 -36.67 1.68 22.27
CA GLU A 17 -35.91 2.66 21.48
C GLU A 17 -36.79 3.67 20.72
N GLU A 18 -37.98 3.27 20.26
CA GLU A 18 -38.89 4.22 19.59
C GLU A 18 -39.45 5.28 20.54
N ASN A 19 -39.70 4.93 21.80
CA ASN A 19 -40.16 5.90 22.81
C ASN A 19 -39.11 6.91 23.27
N LYS A 20 -37.84 6.66 23.02
CA LYS A 20 -36.75 7.64 23.34
C LYS A 20 -36.49 8.68 22.26
N LYS A 21 -36.90 8.44 21.02
CA LYS A 21 -36.69 9.37 19.89
C LYS A 21 -37.79 10.44 19.77
N GLY A 22 -38.95 10.26 20.37
CA GLY A 22 -40.05 11.22 20.33
C GLY A 22 -39.93 12.43 21.28
N GLY A 23 -39.07 12.36 22.29
CA GLY A 23 -38.97 13.39 23.35
C GLY A 23 -38.04 14.56 23.06
N PHE A 24 -37.12 14.44 22.12
CA PHE A 24 -36.07 15.44 21.92
C PHE A 24 -36.44 16.55 20.94
N TRP A 25 -37.37 16.33 20.01
CA TRP A 25 -37.73 17.31 18.97
C TRP A 25 -38.94 18.18 19.33
N ALA A 26 -39.72 17.87 20.36
CA ALA A 26 -40.88 18.66 20.79
C ALA A 26 -40.50 19.96 21.54
N SER A 27 -39.25 20.10 21.94
CA SER A 27 -38.76 21.28 22.69
C SER A 27 -38.25 22.43 21.84
N LEU A 28 -38.12 22.28 20.49
CA LEU A 28 -37.43 23.29 19.67
C LEU A 28 -38.35 24.18 18.82
N PHE A 29 -39.62 23.84 18.62
CA PHE A 29 -40.53 24.70 17.83
C PHE A 29 -41.89 24.85 18.50
N GLY A 30 -42.03 25.87 19.34
CA GLY A 30 -43.32 26.37 19.79
C GLY A 30 -43.94 27.34 18.80
N ARG A 31 -45.15 27.05 18.35
CA ARG A 31 -46.33 27.92 18.31
C ARG A 31 -47.43 27.47 17.35
N ASN A 32 -48.58 27.18 17.99
CA ASN A 32 -50.00 27.35 17.54
C ASN A 32 -50.40 27.14 16.06
N LYS A 33 -51.25 26.07 15.83
CA LYS A 33 -52.69 26.28 15.53
C LYS A 33 -53.42 24.94 15.49
N LYS A 34 -54.59 24.94 16.08
CA LYS A 34 -55.63 23.87 16.02
C LYS A 34 -56.11 23.66 14.60
N GLN A 35 -56.20 22.42 14.17
CA GLN A 35 -57.28 21.90 13.31
C GLN A 35 -57.14 20.35 13.15
N ASP A 36 -58.24 19.69 13.51
CA ASP A 36 -58.83 18.44 13.09
C ASP A 36 -57.93 17.23 12.75
N GLU A 37 -57.98 16.22 13.63
CA GLU A 37 -57.53 14.86 13.40
C GLU A 37 -58.53 14.07 12.52
N PRO A 38 -58.09 13.39 11.48
CA PRO A 38 -58.81 12.21 10.97
C PRO A 38 -58.27 10.95 11.65
N LYS A 39 -59.14 10.17 12.24
CA LYS A 39 -58.91 8.82 12.72
C LYS A 39 -58.49 7.92 11.55
N ILE A 40 -57.28 7.38 11.64
CA ILE A 40 -56.80 6.31 10.76
C ILE A 40 -56.82 5.03 11.61
N GLU A 41 -57.71 4.10 11.30
CA GLU A 41 -57.65 2.72 11.75
C GLU A 41 -56.52 1.99 11.00
N PRO A 42 -55.76 1.09 11.67
CA PRO A 42 -54.68 0.36 10.98
C PRO A 42 -55.33 -0.82 10.22
N ILE A 43 -55.48 -0.69 8.92
CA ILE A 43 -55.72 -1.84 8.04
C ILE A 43 -54.38 -2.49 7.79
N ILE A 44 -54.05 -3.52 8.57
CA ILE A 44 -52.97 -4.44 8.24
C ILE A 44 -53.59 -5.47 7.29
N GLU A 45 -53.22 -5.39 6.01
CA GLU A 45 -53.65 -6.33 4.99
C GLU A 45 -53.19 -7.75 5.37
N GLU A 46 -54.11 -8.68 5.55
CA GLU A 46 -53.89 -10.12 5.85
C GLU A 46 -53.01 -10.82 4.79
N GLU A 47 -52.91 -10.27 3.57
CA GLU A 47 -52.03 -10.78 2.52
C GLU A 47 -50.53 -10.62 2.87
N LYS A 48 -50.12 -9.57 3.53
CA LYS A 48 -48.71 -9.38 3.92
C LYS A 48 -48.23 -10.32 5.02
N ILE A 49 -49.15 -10.77 5.88
CA ILE A 49 -48.85 -11.74 6.94
C ILE A 49 -48.63 -13.14 6.32
N LYS A 50 -49.42 -13.52 5.31
CA LYS A 50 -49.21 -14.78 4.59
C LYS A 50 -47.92 -14.86 3.80
N ASP A 51 -47.49 -13.75 3.22
CA ASP A 51 -46.19 -13.68 2.51
C ASP A 51 -44.99 -13.78 3.47
N ILE A 52 -45.09 -13.25 4.68
CA ILE A 52 -44.08 -13.39 5.72
C ILE A 52 -44.05 -14.82 6.27
N GLU A 53 -45.19 -15.42 6.53
CA GLU A 53 -45.28 -16.82 6.99
C GLU A 53 -44.72 -17.79 5.94
N SER A 54 -45.04 -17.62 4.66
CA SER A 54 -44.49 -18.44 3.57
C SER A 54 -42.96 -18.24 3.35
N SER A 55 -42.44 -17.07 3.72
CA SER A 55 -41.02 -16.80 3.67
C SER A 55 -40.27 -17.43 4.85
N ILE A 56 -40.89 -17.47 6.02
CA ILE A 56 -40.32 -18.13 7.22
C ILE A 56 -40.31 -19.66 7.04
N GLU A 57 -41.36 -20.27 6.50
CA GLU A 57 -41.35 -21.70 6.19
C GLU A 57 -40.28 -22.08 5.14
N LYS A 58 -39.99 -21.22 4.18
CA LYS A 58 -38.90 -21.44 3.21
C LYS A 58 -37.50 -21.28 3.82
N PHE A 59 -37.36 -20.44 4.82
CA PHE A 59 -36.12 -20.30 5.55
C PHE A 59 -35.86 -21.51 6.48
N GLU A 60 -36.86 -21.96 7.21
CA GLU A 60 -36.73 -23.14 8.10
C GLU A 60 -36.41 -24.43 7.32
N THR A 61 -36.94 -24.60 6.11
CA THR A 61 -36.63 -25.77 5.26
C THR A 61 -35.25 -25.66 4.59
N HIS A 62 -34.73 -24.46 4.42
CA HIS A 62 -33.37 -24.25 3.85
C HIS A 62 -32.27 -24.54 4.89
N ASP A 63 -32.47 -24.15 6.14
CA ASP A 63 -31.52 -24.41 7.23
C ASP A 63 -31.38 -25.90 7.57
N LEU A 64 -32.49 -26.66 7.51
CA LEU A 64 -32.46 -28.11 7.74
C LEU A 64 -31.72 -28.88 6.62
N VAL A 65 -31.77 -28.40 5.39
CA VAL A 65 -31.05 -29.02 4.26
C VAL A 65 -29.55 -28.64 4.28
N GLU A 66 -29.21 -27.50 4.84
CA GLU A 66 -27.79 -27.11 5.04
C GLU A 66 -27.13 -27.86 6.20
N GLU A 67 -27.86 -28.13 7.31
CA GLU A 67 -27.32 -28.93 8.43
C GLU A 67 -27.06 -30.39 8.03
N GLU A 68 -27.95 -31.04 7.24
CA GLU A 68 -27.66 -32.38 6.72
C GLU A 68 -26.50 -32.42 5.74
N LYS A 69 -26.35 -31.40 4.88
CA LYS A 69 -25.18 -31.28 3.97
C LYS A 69 -23.88 -30.98 4.72
N ILE A 70 -23.93 -30.21 5.79
CA ILE A 70 -22.76 -29.92 6.63
C ILE A 70 -22.32 -31.18 7.36
N GLN A 71 -23.21 -32.04 7.82
CA GLN A 71 -22.87 -33.33 8.45
C GLN A 71 -22.28 -34.33 7.44
N GLU A 72 -22.80 -34.42 6.21
CA GLU A 72 -22.20 -35.26 5.15
C GLU A 72 -20.83 -34.74 4.68
N ILE A 73 -20.64 -33.43 4.65
CA ILE A 73 -19.35 -32.79 4.31
C ILE A 73 -18.37 -32.98 5.45
N SER A 74 -18.80 -32.89 6.71
CA SER A 74 -17.91 -33.09 7.88
C SER A 74 -17.36 -34.53 7.96
N THR A 75 -18.14 -35.54 7.61
CA THR A 75 -17.68 -36.93 7.58
C THR A 75 -16.78 -37.26 6.38
N ALA A 76 -16.83 -36.46 5.32
CA ALA A 76 -15.99 -36.62 4.14
C ALA A 76 -14.67 -35.78 4.22
N LEU A 77 -14.57 -34.84 5.16
CA LEU A 77 -13.45 -33.90 5.28
C LEU A 77 -12.38 -34.34 6.30
N GLU A 78 -12.65 -35.31 7.19
CA GLU A 78 -11.63 -35.77 8.15
C GLU A 78 -10.30 -36.21 7.53
N PRO A 79 -10.23 -36.79 6.30
CA PRO A 79 -8.94 -37.05 5.66
C PRO A 79 -8.37 -35.84 4.88
N ILE A 80 -9.15 -34.75 4.71
CA ILE A 80 -8.72 -33.57 3.93
C ILE A 80 -8.13 -32.49 4.85
N GLU A 81 -8.58 -32.38 6.11
CA GLU A 81 -8.01 -31.43 7.07
C GLU A 81 -6.54 -31.76 7.39
N GLU A 82 -6.16 -33.04 7.49
CA GLU A 82 -4.76 -33.44 7.64
C GLU A 82 -3.89 -33.09 6.41
N ILE A 83 -4.47 -33.07 5.19
CA ILE A 83 -3.76 -32.72 3.96
C ILE A 83 -3.68 -31.19 3.77
N ILE A 84 -4.68 -30.45 4.25
CA ILE A 84 -4.71 -28.98 4.16
C ILE A 84 -3.76 -28.36 5.19
N ASP A 85 -3.70 -28.91 6.41
CA ASP A 85 -2.73 -28.47 7.41
C ASP A 85 -1.28 -28.74 6.99
N ALA A 86 -1.02 -29.89 6.37
CA ALA A 86 0.31 -30.20 5.84
C ALA A 86 0.70 -29.31 4.64
N LYS A 87 -0.25 -28.98 3.76
CA LYS A 87 0.01 -28.07 2.63
C LYS A 87 0.15 -26.61 3.03
N ASN A 88 -0.60 -26.17 4.03
CA ASN A 88 -0.47 -24.80 4.55
C ASN A 88 0.83 -24.61 5.34
N LEU A 89 1.35 -25.69 5.95
CA LEU A 89 2.66 -25.68 6.59
C LEU A 89 3.82 -25.69 5.57
N GLU A 90 3.65 -26.30 4.39
CA GLU A 90 4.66 -26.29 3.34
C GLU A 90 4.69 -24.96 2.55
N ASP A 91 3.57 -24.27 2.39
CA ASP A 91 3.53 -22.92 1.77
C ASP A 91 4.01 -21.81 2.73
N GLU A 92 3.96 -22.01 4.05
CA GLU A 92 4.62 -21.12 5.03
C GLU A 92 6.12 -21.39 5.21
N LEU A 93 6.59 -22.56 4.81
CA LEU A 93 7.99 -22.95 4.74
C LEU A 93 8.58 -22.74 3.33
N GLN A 94 8.32 -21.61 2.69
CA GLN A 94 9.25 -21.18 1.65
C GLN A 94 10.62 -21.04 2.33
N PRO A 95 11.66 -21.72 1.84
CA PRO A 95 12.97 -21.62 2.46
C PRO A 95 13.32 -20.13 2.50
N VAL A 96 13.60 -19.63 3.69
CA VAL A 96 14.26 -18.34 3.86
C VAL A 96 15.40 -18.38 2.87
N ALA A 97 15.31 -17.62 1.77
CA ALA A 97 16.38 -17.58 0.79
C ALA A 97 17.66 -17.41 1.60
N GLU A 98 18.58 -18.36 1.49
CA GLU A 98 19.88 -18.28 2.14
C GLU A 98 20.49 -16.95 1.70
N ILE A 99 20.38 -15.94 2.56
CA ILE A 99 21.10 -14.70 2.36
C ILE A 99 22.56 -15.08 2.59
N GLU A 100 23.25 -15.35 1.49
CA GLU A 100 24.67 -15.71 1.51
C GLU A 100 25.43 -14.67 2.33
N THR A 101 26.08 -15.11 3.38
CA THR A 101 26.75 -14.28 4.40
C THR A 101 28.05 -13.65 3.93
N CYS A 102 28.40 -13.79 2.64
CA CYS A 102 29.50 -13.11 1.97
C CYS A 102 29.10 -12.79 0.54
N GLU A 103 28.37 -11.69 0.37
CA GLU A 103 28.10 -11.18 -0.96
C GLU A 103 29.42 -10.73 -1.60
N LYS A 104 29.84 -11.44 -2.65
CA LYS A 104 30.90 -10.94 -3.54
C LYS A 104 30.44 -9.60 -4.08
N PRO A 105 31.31 -8.56 -4.16
CA PRO A 105 30.96 -7.30 -4.79
C PRO A 105 30.33 -7.58 -6.15
N SER A 106 29.16 -7.02 -6.40
CA SER A 106 28.50 -7.20 -7.68
C SER A 106 29.35 -6.57 -8.78
N GLU A 107 29.59 -7.30 -9.86
CA GLU A 107 30.23 -6.74 -11.05
C GLU A 107 29.32 -5.65 -11.67
N GLY A 108 29.86 -4.44 -11.83
CA GLY A 108 29.16 -3.28 -12.39
C GLY A 108 28.64 -2.29 -11.33
N GLY A 109 28.69 -1.00 -11.66
CA GLY A 109 28.15 0.08 -10.83
C GLY A 109 26.62 0.02 -10.70
N PHE A 110 26.05 0.82 -9.78
CA PHE A 110 24.60 0.88 -9.57
C PHE A 110 23.84 1.23 -10.85
N PHE A 111 24.37 2.14 -11.67
CA PHE A 111 23.74 2.53 -12.94
C PHE A 111 23.56 1.33 -13.89
N SER A 112 24.56 0.45 -14.01
CA SER A 112 24.44 -0.78 -14.81
C SER A 112 23.33 -1.71 -14.27
N ARG A 113 23.20 -1.82 -12.94
CA ARG A 113 22.11 -2.61 -12.33
C ARG A 113 20.75 -1.94 -12.52
N LEU A 114 20.68 -0.62 -12.43
CA LEU A 114 19.47 0.14 -12.72
C LEU A 114 19.02 -0.08 -14.16
N VAL A 115 19.93 0.02 -15.14
CA VAL A 115 19.63 -0.25 -16.56
C VAL A 115 19.12 -1.67 -16.74
N LYS A 116 19.80 -2.68 -16.14
CA LYS A 116 19.35 -4.09 -16.17
C LYS A 116 18.00 -4.28 -15.49
N GLY A 117 17.80 -3.67 -14.34
CA GLY A 117 16.54 -3.72 -13.60
C GLY A 117 15.38 -3.12 -14.39
N LEU A 118 15.62 -2.03 -15.11
CA LEU A 118 14.61 -1.37 -15.92
C LEU A 118 14.41 -1.99 -17.31
N LEU A 119 15.07 -3.10 -17.64
CA LEU A 119 15.06 -3.65 -19.01
C LEU A 119 13.64 -3.91 -19.54
N LYS A 120 12.78 -4.52 -18.72
CA LYS A 120 11.39 -4.80 -19.09
C LYS A 120 10.56 -3.51 -19.22
N THR A 121 10.75 -2.56 -18.31
CA THR A 121 10.11 -1.24 -18.38
C THR A 121 10.61 -0.45 -19.58
N LYS A 122 11.92 -0.51 -19.84
CA LYS A 122 12.58 0.13 -20.97
C LYS A 122 12.07 -0.37 -22.32
N GLN A 123 11.80 -1.69 -22.46
CA GLN A 123 11.24 -2.25 -23.69
C GLN A 123 9.88 -1.62 -24.02
N ASN A 124 9.08 -1.30 -23.00
CA ASN A 124 7.78 -0.68 -23.19
C ASN A 124 7.86 0.85 -23.33
N ILE A 125 8.80 1.53 -22.68
CA ILE A 125 8.89 3.00 -22.66
C ILE A 125 10.08 3.51 -23.49
N GLY A 126 11.29 2.97 -23.28
CA GLY A 126 12.52 3.53 -23.85
C GLY A 126 12.82 3.07 -25.26
N ALA A 127 13.10 1.79 -25.45
CA ALA A 127 13.47 1.24 -26.77
C ALA A 127 12.27 1.17 -27.73
N GLY A 128 11.06 0.93 -27.18
CA GLY A 128 9.81 0.96 -27.93
C GLY A 128 9.56 2.33 -28.56
N PHE A 129 9.74 3.41 -27.80
CA PHE A 129 9.48 4.77 -28.29
C PHE A 129 10.43 5.25 -29.37
N ARG A 130 11.74 4.95 -29.29
CA ARG A 130 12.64 5.41 -30.35
C ARG A 130 12.33 4.76 -31.71
N GLY A 131 12.11 3.44 -31.71
CA GLY A 131 11.68 2.74 -32.92
C GLY A 131 10.35 3.25 -33.48
N PHE A 132 9.48 3.68 -32.56
CA PHE A 132 8.20 4.26 -32.84
C PHE A 132 8.31 5.65 -33.55
N PHE A 133 9.23 6.50 -33.13
CA PHE A 133 9.43 7.83 -33.75
C PHE A 133 10.22 7.80 -35.07
N LEU A 134 11.06 6.77 -35.30
CA LEU A 134 11.93 6.70 -36.46
C LEU A 134 11.13 6.70 -37.79
N GLY A 135 11.31 7.77 -38.57
CA GLY A 135 10.75 7.90 -39.91
C GLY A 135 9.26 8.23 -39.96
N LYS A 136 8.60 8.48 -38.83
CA LYS A 136 7.19 8.90 -38.78
C LYS A 136 7.05 10.41 -38.94
N LYS A 137 5.92 10.85 -39.45
CA LYS A 137 5.49 12.26 -39.45
C LYS A 137 4.83 12.57 -38.14
N ILE A 138 4.95 13.82 -37.70
CA ILE A 138 4.25 14.34 -36.54
C ILE A 138 2.83 14.71 -36.97
N ASP A 139 1.89 13.83 -36.70
CA ASP A 139 0.46 13.96 -36.98
C ASP A 139 -0.37 13.45 -35.79
N ASP A 140 -1.68 13.56 -35.87
CA ASP A 140 -2.59 13.15 -34.82
C ASP A 140 -2.48 11.63 -34.54
N GLU A 141 -2.25 10.81 -35.57
CA GLU A 141 -2.09 9.35 -35.44
C GLU A 141 -0.86 9.01 -34.58
N LEU A 142 0.25 9.75 -34.74
CA LEU A 142 1.45 9.57 -33.90
C LEU A 142 1.16 9.84 -32.43
N PHE A 143 0.37 10.87 -32.12
CA PHE A 143 0.02 11.19 -30.72
C PHE A 143 -0.94 10.17 -30.12
N GLU A 144 -1.91 9.65 -30.89
CA GLU A 144 -2.81 8.59 -30.44
C GLU A 144 -2.03 7.29 -30.12
N GLU A 145 -1.13 6.88 -31.00
CA GLU A 145 -0.28 5.71 -30.77
C GLU A 145 0.69 5.94 -29.58
N LEU A 146 1.21 7.15 -29.39
CA LEU A 146 2.07 7.48 -28.26
C LEU A 146 1.27 7.40 -26.95
N GLU A 147 0.03 7.90 -26.94
CA GLU A 147 -0.86 7.80 -25.80
C GLU A 147 -1.08 6.34 -25.40
N GLU A 148 -1.36 5.47 -26.38
CA GLU A 148 -1.54 4.04 -26.13
C GLU A 148 -0.29 3.40 -25.50
N GLN A 149 0.91 3.72 -26.03
CA GLN A 149 2.17 3.18 -25.49
C GLN A 149 2.43 3.64 -24.05
N LEU A 150 2.15 4.90 -23.72
CA LEU A 150 2.28 5.42 -22.36
C LEU A 150 1.31 4.72 -21.39
N LEU A 151 0.09 4.42 -21.85
CA LEU A 151 -0.89 3.67 -21.05
C LEU A 151 -0.47 2.21 -20.83
N ILE A 152 0.05 1.53 -21.86
CA ILE A 152 0.60 0.16 -21.76
C ILE A 152 1.74 0.10 -20.76
N ALA A 153 2.53 1.17 -20.65
CA ALA A 153 3.61 1.29 -19.69
C ALA A 153 3.15 1.59 -18.24
N ASP A 154 1.84 1.61 -17.98
CA ASP A 154 1.23 1.93 -16.67
C ASP A 154 1.49 3.38 -16.16
N ILE A 155 1.72 4.34 -17.06
CA ILE A 155 1.86 5.76 -16.68
C ILE A 155 0.51 6.32 -16.17
N GLY A 156 -0.60 5.73 -16.61
CA GLY A 156 -1.95 6.08 -16.17
C GLY A 156 -2.54 7.28 -16.92
N VAL A 157 -3.87 7.25 -17.10
CA VAL A 157 -4.61 8.19 -17.97
C VAL A 157 -4.33 9.67 -17.65
N PRO A 158 -4.42 10.15 -16.39
CA PRO A 158 -4.25 11.59 -16.12
C PRO A 158 -2.86 12.10 -16.49
N THR A 159 -1.82 11.34 -16.17
CA THR A 159 -0.42 11.71 -16.44
C THR A 159 -0.10 11.59 -17.91
N THR A 160 -0.59 10.55 -18.59
CA THR A 160 -0.46 10.38 -20.04
C THR A 160 -1.09 11.55 -20.79
N SER A 161 -2.35 11.90 -20.50
CA SER A 161 -3.03 13.02 -21.15
C SER A 161 -2.30 14.35 -20.94
N LYS A 162 -1.68 14.55 -19.78
CA LYS A 162 -0.85 15.74 -19.50
C LYS A 162 0.41 15.75 -20.39
N ILE A 163 1.11 14.63 -20.51
CA ILE A 163 2.31 14.51 -21.37
C ILE A 163 1.94 14.78 -22.83
N ILE A 164 0.91 14.10 -23.33
CA ILE A 164 0.44 14.27 -24.72
C ILE A 164 0.06 15.71 -25.00
N LYS A 165 -0.70 16.33 -24.13
CA LYS A 165 -1.11 17.74 -24.27
C LYS A 165 0.12 18.67 -24.37
N ASN A 166 1.09 18.53 -23.47
CA ASN A 166 2.30 19.34 -23.49
C ASN A 166 3.08 19.14 -24.79
N LEU A 167 3.26 17.90 -25.23
CA LEU A 167 3.95 17.56 -26.50
C LEU A 167 3.24 18.16 -27.71
N THR A 168 1.90 18.08 -27.77
CA THR A 168 1.10 18.64 -28.85
C THR A 168 1.22 20.16 -28.89
N GLU A 169 1.24 20.83 -27.74
CA GLU A 169 1.44 22.28 -27.66
C GLU A 169 2.82 22.68 -28.16
N HIS A 170 3.88 21.94 -27.87
CA HIS A 170 5.23 22.15 -28.40
C HIS A 170 5.30 21.93 -29.91
N ALA A 171 4.69 20.83 -30.40
CA ALA A 171 4.63 20.52 -31.85
C ALA A 171 3.90 21.62 -32.65
N SER A 172 2.78 22.15 -32.12
CA SER A 172 1.97 23.18 -32.80
C SER A 172 2.69 24.53 -32.92
N ARG A 173 3.68 24.83 -32.07
CA ARG A 173 4.51 26.06 -32.14
C ARG A 173 5.57 26.03 -33.22
N LYS A 174 5.58 25.03 -34.12
CA LYS A 174 6.57 24.82 -35.18
C LYS A 174 8.02 24.61 -34.69
N GLU A 175 8.19 24.37 -33.40
CA GLU A 175 9.49 24.08 -32.80
C GLU A 175 9.94 22.64 -33.03
N LEU A 176 8.97 21.74 -33.21
CA LEU A 176 9.21 20.30 -33.40
C LEU A 176 8.66 19.88 -34.79
N GLN A 177 9.52 19.87 -35.78
CA GLN A 177 9.22 19.35 -37.12
C GLN A 177 9.81 17.95 -37.37
N ASP A 178 10.64 17.47 -36.44
CA ASP A 178 11.36 16.24 -36.49
C ASP A 178 10.91 15.31 -35.33
N ALA A 179 10.60 14.08 -35.64
CA ALA A 179 10.23 13.08 -34.67
C ALA A 179 11.33 12.82 -33.61
N GLU A 180 12.60 12.99 -33.94
CA GLU A 180 13.71 12.89 -32.99
C GLU A 180 13.63 14.04 -31.96
N LEU A 181 13.31 15.25 -32.36
CA LEU A 181 13.11 16.38 -31.43
C LEU A 181 11.91 16.14 -30.51
N LEU A 182 10.82 15.54 -31.04
CA LEU A 182 9.65 15.17 -30.22
C LEU A 182 10.03 14.09 -29.19
N TYR A 183 10.85 13.13 -29.57
CA TYR A 183 11.38 12.14 -28.62
C TYR A 183 12.25 12.74 -27.53
N GLN A 184 13.09 13.72 -27.85
CA GLN A 184 13.87 14.44 -26.84
C GLN A 184 12.94 15.26 -25.90
N GLN A 185 11.90 15.91 -26.45
CA GLN A 185 10.92 16.62 -25.64
C GLN A 185 10.15 15.69 -24.73
N LEU A 186 9.78 14.49 -25.17
CA LEU A 186 9.16 13.47 -24.30
C LEU A 186 10.05 13.16 -23.08
N LYS A 187 11.37 13.01 -23.27
CA LYS A 187 12.29 12.80 -22.15
C LYS A 187 12.29 13.97 -21.17
N VAL A 188 12.24 15.20 -21.67
CA VAL A 188 12.16 16.39 -20.84
C VAL A 188 10.86 16.41 -20.04
N GLU A 189 9.72 16.19 -20.69
CA GLU A 189 8.41 16.14 -20.00
C GLU A 189 8.38 15.06 -18.91
N MET A 190 8.97 13.91 -19.17
CA MET A 190 9.06 12.83 -18.19
C MET A 190 10.01 13.17 -17.05
N ALA A 191 11.13 13.83 -17.34
CA ALA A 191 12.07 14.30 -16.30
C ALA A 191 11.41 15.36 -15.40
N ASP A 192 10.68 16.30 -15.98
CA ASP A 192 9.99 17.38 -15.26
C ASP A 192 8.90 16.86 -14.29
N ILE A 193 8.35 15.68 -14.55
CA ILE A 193 7.43 15.02 -13.62
C ILE A 193 8.17 14.44 -12.41
N LEU A 194 9.37 13.89 -12.61
CA LEU A 194 10.12 13.18 -11.57
C LEU A 194 11.03 14.10 -10.72
N GLU A 195 11.56 15.15 -11.31
CA GLU A 195 12.52 16.07 -10.63
C GLU A 195 11.97 16.64 -9.31
N PRO A 196 10.72 17.15 -9.23
CA PRO A 196 10.18 17.72 -8.00
C PRO A 196 10.05 16.73 -6.84
N VAL A 197 9.98 15.43 -7.13
CA VAL A 197 9.82 14.36 -6.14
C VAL A 197 11.10 13.60 -5.84
N ALA A 198 12.18 13.84 -6.58
CA ALA A 198 13.50 13.25 -6.34
C ALA A 198 14.18 13.96 -5.15
N ARG A 199 13.70 13.67 -3.94
CA ARG A 199 14.20 14.29 -2.70
C ARG A 199 14.72 13.20 -1.77
N PRO A 200 16.02 13.18 -1.46
CA PRO A 200 16.60 12.21 -0.53
C PRO A 200 15.97 12.34 0.86
N LEU A 201 16.07 11.28 1.66
CA LEU A 201 15.69 11.32 3.06
C LEU A 201 16.82 11.95 3.87
N GLU A 202 16.56 13.11 4.45
CA GLU A 202 17.49 13.80 5.33
C GLU A 202 17.20 13.43 6.78
N ILE A 203 18.20 12.87 7.47
CA ILE A 203 18.09 12.51 8.89
C ILE A 203 18.49 13.71 9.74
N ASP A 204 17.50 14.28 10.43
CA ASP A 204 17.73 15.35 11.42
C ASP A 204 18.42 14.78 12.65
N SER A 205 19.71 15.05 12.80
CA SER A 205 20.54 14.59 13.93
C SER A 205 20.18 15.22 15.28
N THR A 206 19.33 16.25 15.29
CA THR A 206 18.79 16.82 16.53
C THR A 206 17.72 15.94 17.15
N LYS A 207 17.13 15.03 16.35
CA LYS A 207 16.12 14.05 16.78
C LYS A 207 16.79 12.73 17.11
N LYS A 208 16.65 12.28 18.37
CA LYS A 208 17.22 11.01 18.85
C LYS A 208 16.22 10.24 19.71
N PRO A 209 15.61 9.19 19.13
CA PRO A 209 15.81 8.68 17.78
C PRO A 209 15.08 9.49 16.69
N TYR A 210 15.64 9.58 15.49
CA TYR A 210 14.87 9.90 14.28
C TYR A 210 14.00 8.70 13.93
N VAL A 211 12.68 8.86 13.93
CA VAL A 211 11.74 7.74 13.82
C VAL A 211 11.18 7.64 12.40
N ILE A 212 11.42 6.48 11.76
CA ILE A 212 10.89 6.12 10.45
C ILE A 212 9.81 5.05 10.64
N LEU A 213 8.58 5.34 10.26
CA LEU A 213 7.47 4.39 10.25
C LEU A 213 7.30 3.82 8.83
N MET A 214 7.53 2.52 8.65
CA MET A 214 7.38 1.85 7.37
C MET A 214 5.97 1.31 7.22
N VAL A 215 5.26 1.74 6.18
CA VAL A 215 3.88 1.32 5.89
C VAL A 215 3.77 0.74 4.48
N GLY A 216 2.71 -0.03 4.21
CA GLY A 216 2.47 -0.65 2.91
C GLY A 216 1.86 -2.05 3.05
N VAL A 217 1.38 -2.61 1.95
CA VAL A 217 0.73 -3.93 1.96
C VAL A 217 1.75 -5.08 2.15
N ASN A 218 1.26 -6.29 2.45
CA ASN A 218 2.13 -7.46 2.53
C ASN A 218 2.72 -7.80 1.15
N GLY A 219 3.95 -8.31 1.14
CA GLY A 219 4.62 -8.76 -0.09
C GLY A 219 5.27 -7.65 -0.93
N VAL A 220 5.11 -6.37 -0.58
CA VAL A 220 5.77 -5.25 -1.33
C VAL A 220 7.25 -5.09 -0.99
N GLY A 221 7.80 -5.85 -0.04
CA GLY A 221 9.21 -5.76 0.35
C GLY A 221 9.48 -4.80 1.51
N LYS A 222 8.50 -4.50 2.39
CA LYS A 222 8.73 -3.65 3.58
C LYS A 222 9.90 -4.12 4.44
N THR A 223 9.83 -5.36 4.96
CA THR A 223 10.85 -5.93 5.85
C THR A 223 12.23 -5.99 5.18
N THR A 224 12.28 -6.33 3.88
CA THR A 224 13.52 -6.29 3.09
C THR A 224 14.07 -4.86 2.97
N THR A 225 13.20 -3.88 2.71
CA THR A 225 13.60 -2.46 2.64
C THR A 225 14.11 -1.96 3.98
N ILE A 226 13.44 -2.30 5.09
CA ILE A 226 13.90 -1.99 6.45
C ILE A 226 15.32 -2.50 6.68
N GLY A 227 15.57 -3.77 6.33
CA GLY A 227 16.87 -4.36 6.46
C GLY A 227 17.94 -3.62 5.66
N LYS A 228 17.70 -3.35 4.40
CA LYS A 228 18.62 -2.61 3.52
C LYS A 228 18.89 -1.18 4.03
N LEU A 229 17.85 -0.46 4.47
CA LEU A 229 17.99 0.87 5.06
C LEU A 229 18.81 0.86 6.34
N ALA A 230 18.54 -0.09 7.23
CA ALA A 230 19.28 -0.22 8.48
C ALA A 230 20.78 -0.44 8.24
N ARG A 231 21.15 -1.29 7.27
CA ARG A 231 22.54 -1.49 6.86
C ARG A 231 23.14 -0.24 6.22
N LYS A 232 22.38 0.47 5.40
CA LYS A 232 22.84 1.74 4.79
C LYS A 232 23.18 2.76 5.88
N PHE A 233 22.27 3.02 6.82
CA PHE A 233 22.52 3.98 7.90
C PHE A 233 23.65 3.53 8.84
N GLN A 234 23.79 2.22 9.09
CA GLN A 234 24.89 1.69 9.87
C GLN A 234 26.24 1.92 9.14
N ALA A 235 26.29 1.75 7.83
CA ALA A 235 27.47 2.04 7.00
C ALA A 235 27.83 3.55 7.00
N GLU A 236 26.84 4.42 7.21
CA GLU A 236 27.01 5.87 7.38
C GLU A 236 27.42 6.25 8.82
N GLY A 237 27.67 5.26 9.68
CA GLY A 237 28.12 5.49 11.07
C GLY A 237 26.99 5.84 12.04
N LYS A 238 25.72 5.63 11.66
CA LYS A 238 24.55 5.84 12.53
C LYS A 238 24.25 4.61 13.37
N SER A 239 23.87 4.80 14.62
CA SER A 239 23.28 3.75 15.44
C SER A 239 21.81 3.54 15.05
N VAL A 240 21.42 2.29 14.80
CA VAL A 240 20.08 1.95 14.33
C VAL A 240 19.43 0.95 15.27
N MET A 241 18.12 1.07 15.48
CA MET A 241 17.27 0.11 16.17
C MET A 241 16.05 -0.20 15.32
N LEU A 242 15.55 -1.43 15.41
CA LEU A 242 14.33 -1.86 14.70
C LEU A 242 13.20 -2.14 15.69
N ALA A 243 11.96 -1.90 15.27
CA ALA A 243 10.75 -2.28 15.98
C ALA A 243 9.91 -3.23 15.13
N ALA A 244 9.62 -4.43 15.65
CA ALA A 244 8.82 -5.45 14.99
C ALA A 244 7.32 -5.22 15.25
N GLY A 245 6.72 -4.22 14.58
CA GLY A 245 5.32 -3.87 14.76
C GLY A 245 4.33 -4.69 13.93
N ASP A 246 4.75 -5.57 12.99
CA ASP A 246 3.89 -6.57 12.35
C ASP A 246 3.70 -7.77 13.29
N THR A 247 3.01 -7.55 14.39
CA THR A 247 2.82 -8.54 15.47
C THR A 247 1.88 -9.68 15.09
N PHE A 248 1.10 -9.54 14.02
CA PHE A 248 0.16 -10.56 13.57
C PHE A 248 0.84 -11.70 12.80
N ARG A 249 2.07 -11.49 12.32
CA ARG A 249 2.83 -12.49 11.56
C ARG A 249 4.07 -12.89 12.32
N ALA A 250 4.01 -14.08 12.97
CA ALA A 250 5.14 -14.63 13.71
C ALA A 250 6.41 -14.67 12.84
N ALA A 251 6.30 -15.16 11.61
CA ALA A 251 7.41 -15.24 10.68
C ALA A 251 8.01 -13.86 10.34
N ALA A 252 7.22 -12.77 10.30
CA ALA A 252 7.75 -11.43 10.04
C ALA A 252 8.56 -10.91 11.24
N VAL A 253 8.09 -11.15 12.45
CA VAL A 253 8.82 -10.81 13.69
C VAL A 253 10.13 -11.58 13.77
N GLU A 254 10.10 -12.90 13.58
CA GLU A 254 11.30 -13.77 13.58
C GLU A 254 12.28 -13.36 12.48
N GLN A 255 11.79 -13.10 11.25
CA GLN A 255 12.63 -12.63 10.15
C GLN A 255 13.38 -11.35 10.52
N LEU A 256 12.69 -10.38 11.14
CA LEU A 256 13.31 -9.12 11.53
C LEU A 256 14.32 -9.31 12.66
N GLN A 257 14.05 -10.21 13.63
CA GLN A 257 14.96 -10.56 14.71
C GLN A 257 16.23 -11.24 14.19
N VAL A 258 16.09 -12.29 13.36
CA VAL A 258 17.22 -12.98 12.73
C VAL A 258 18.07 -12.01 11.90
N TRP A 259 17.40 -11.10 11.18
CA TRP A 259 18.09 -10.10 10.40
C TRP A 259 18.86 -9.12 11.30
N GLY A 260 18.27 -8.67 12.41
CA GLY A 260 18.92 -7.83 13.40
C GLY A 260 20.14 -8.50 14.04
N GLU A 261 20.02 -9.76 14.46
CA GLU A 261 21.12 -10.55 15.02
C GLU A 261 22.31 -10.66 14.05
N ARG A 262 22.03 -11.03 12.79
CA ARG A 262 23.07 -11.16 11.75
C ARG A 262 23.83 -9.85 11.48
N ASN A 263 23.18 -8.72 11.65
CA ASN A 263 23.75 -7.41 11.36
C ASN A 263 24.12 -6.62 12.62
N HIS A 264 24.01 -7.22 13.79
CA HIS A 264 24.27 -6.57 15.08
C HIS A 264 23.43 -5.29 15.30
N ILE A 265 22.17 -5.34 14.89
CA ILE A 265 21.19 -4.26 15.05
C ILE A 265 20.15 -4.71 16.08
N PRO A 266 19.96 -3.97 17.19
CA PRO A 266 18.98 -4.33 18.20
C PRO A 266 17.55 -4.25 17.63
N VAL A 267 16.74 -5.26 17.96
CA VAL A 267 15.34 -5.35 17.56
C VAL A 267 14.47 -5.40 18.81
N VAL A 268 13.49 -4.52 18.90
CA VAL A 268 12.43 -4.58 19.91
C VAL A 268 11.25 -5.33 19.33
N ALA A 269 10.89 -6.43 19.96
CA ALA A 269 9.79 -7.31 19.58
C ALA A 269 9.06 -7.80 20.83
N GLN A 270 7.77 -8.09 20.67
CA GLN A 270 6.94 -8.74 21.69
C GLN A 270 6.34 -10.02 21.10
N SER A 271 5.60 -10.77 21.91
CA SER A 271 4.92 -11.99 21.48
C SER A 271 3.92 -11.70 20.34
N THR A 272 3.72 -12.70 19.48
CA THR A 272 2.71 -12.66 18.42
C THR A 272 1.34 -12.28 18.98
N GLY A 273 0.64 -11.38 18.32
CA GLY A 273 -0.67 -10.87 18.75
C GLY A 273 -0.62 -9.70 19.74
N SER A 274 0.57 -9.26 20.17
CA SER A 274 0.72 -8.06 20.96
C SER A 274 0.24 -6.82 20.21
N ASP A 275 -0.10 -5.75 20.93
CA ASP A 275 -0.50 -4.48 20.32
C ASP A 275 0.70 -3.80 19.63
N SER A 276 0.63 -3.66 18.31
CA SER A 276 1.68 -3.04 17.47
C SER A 276 2.10 -1.65 17.99
N ALA A 277 1.14 -0.86 18.48
CA ALA A 277 1.42 0.47 19.01
C ALA A 277 2.25 0.40 20.32
N SER A 278 2.03 -0.64 21.14
CA SER A 278 2.81 -0.85 22.37
C SER A 278 4.25 -1.26 22.06
N VAL A 279 4.45 -2.15 21.09
CA VAL A 279 5.80 -2.56 20.64
C VAL A 279 6.61 -1.35 20.16
N ILE A 280 5.98 -0.50 19.36
CA ILE A 280 6.64 0.69 18.81
C ILE A 280 6.92 1.72 19.89
N PHE A 281 6.02 1.89 20.85
CA PHE A 281 6.23 2.78 22.00
C PHE A 281 7.41 2.33 22.84
N ASP A 282 7.50 1.04 23.17
CA ASP A 282 8.62 0.48 23.92
C ASP A 282 9.95 0.63 23.14
N ALA A 283 9.89 0.49 21.81
CA ALA A 283 11.04 0.71 20.95
C ALA A 283 11.51 2.17 20.98
N MET A 284 10.60 3.14 20.97
CA MET A 284 10.93 4.56 21.09
C MET A 284 11.60 4.87 22.42
N GLN A 285 11.06 4.35 23.54
CA GLN A 285 11.66 4.50 24.87
C GLN A 285 13.05 3.86 24.93
N SER A 286 13.17 2.64 24.42
CA SER A 286 14.45 1.91 24.40
C SER A 286 15.50 2.61 23.55
N ALA A 287 15.12 3.12 22.39
CA ALA A 287 16.01 3.86 21.48
C ALA A 287 16.49 5.18 22.12
N ALA A 288 15.60 5.93 22.75
CA ALA A 288 15.96 7.15 23.45
C ALA A 288 16.90 6.88 24.63
N ALA A 289 16.60 5.86 25.48
CA ALA A 289 17.44 5.49 26.61
C ALA A 289 18.85 5.04 26.19
N ARG A 290 18.99 4.46 25.01
CA ARG A 290 20.27 4.01 24.44
C ARG A 290 20.94 5.04 23.53
N ASN A 291 20.37 6.24 23.41
CA ASN A 291 20.86 7.31 22.52
C ASN A 291 21.04 6.86 21.06
N ILE A 292 20.11 6.05 20.57
CA ILE A 292 20.08 5.54 19.17
C ILE A 292 19.76 6.71 18.23
N ASP A 293 20.46 6.78 17.10
CA ASP A 293 20.24 7.83 16.11
C ASP A 293 18.94 7.62 15.30
N ILE A 294 18.67 6.36 14.89
CA ILE A 294 17.55 6.06 14.00
C ILE A 294 16.76 4.84 14.53
N LEU A 295 15.44 5.00 14.62
CA LEU A 295 14.50 3.91 14.86
C LEU A 295 13.68 3.66 13.59
N ILE A 296 13.71 2.43 13.08
CA ILE A 296 12.87 2.01 11.94
C ILE A 296 11.81 1.04 12.47
N ALA A 297 10.55 1.40 12.33
CA ALA A 297 9.42 0.60 12.79
C ALA A 297 8.70 -0.07 11.61
N ASP A 298 8.63 -1.42 11.63
CA ASP A 298 7.81 -2.21 10.71
C ASP A 298 6.35 -2.18 11.16
N THR A 299 5.41 -2.36 10.21
CA THR A 299 3.98 -2.42 10.49
C THR A 299 3.31 -3.55 9.71
N ALA A 300 2.15 -3.98 10.19
CA ALA A 300 1.28 -4.88 9.45
C ALA A 300 0.88 -4.30 8.08
N GLY A 301 0.56 -5.19 7.12
CA GLY A 301 0.18 -4.80 5.77
C GLY A 301 -1.01 -5.59 5.21
N ARG A 302 -1.91 -6.11 6.05
CA ARG A 302 -3.06 -6.94 5.65
C ARG A 302 -4.19 -6.09 5.07
N LEU A 303 -4.16 -5.86 3.74
CA LEU A 303 -5.17 -5.02 3.06
C LEU A 303 -6.55 -5.68 2.95
N GLN A 304 -6.66 -7.00 3.14
CA GLN A 304 -7.95 -7.72 3.18
C GLN A 304 -8.87 -7.15 4.25
N ASN A 305 -8.32 -6.66 5.36
CA ASN A 305 -9.04 -5.94 6.40
C ASN A 305 -8.64 -4.45 6.44
N LYS A 306 -8.94 -3.77 5.35
CA LYS A 306 -8.51 -2.39 5.03
C LYS A 306 -8.78 -1.40 6.17
N ASN A 307 -10.00 -1.41 6.73
CA ASN A 307 -10.39 -0.45 7.76
C ASN A 307 -9.61 -0.68 9.04
N ASN A 308 -9.49 -1.93 9.49
CA ASN A 308 -8.73 -2.27 10.70
C ASN A 308 -7.26 -1.90 10.56
N LEU A 309 -6.65 -2.14 9.38
CA LEU A 309 -5.27 -1.76 9.13
C LEU A 309 -5.08 -0.23 9.21
N MET A 310 -5.97 0.56 8.61
CA MET A 310 -5.88 2.02 8.65
C MET A 310 -6.08 2.55 10.08
N ASP A 311 -6.99 1.98 10.84
CA ASP A 311 -7.22 2.37 12.25
C ASP A 311 -6.04 1.98 13.15
N GLU A 312 -5.41 0.84 12.91
CA GLU A 312 -4.17 0.42 13.58
C GLU A 312 -3.04 1.42 13.30
N LEU A 313 -2.81 1.78 12.05
CA LEU A 313 -1.79 2.76 11.67
C LEU A 313 -2.03 4.14 12.29
N LYS A 314 -3.29 4.62 12.28
CA LYS A 314 -3.67 5.85 12.99
C LYS A 314 -3.40 5.77 14.50
N LYS A 315 -3.66 4.60 15.10
CA LYS A 315 -3.36 4.35 16.52
C LYS A 315 -1.86 4.42 16.78
N ILE A 316 -1.04 3.78 15.96
CA ILE A 316 0.42 3.81 16.04
C ILE A 316 0.93 5.25 16.00
N VAL A 317 0.55 6.02 14.97
CA VAL A 317 0.96 7.44 14.83
C VAL A 317 0.53 8.26 16.05
N ARG A 318 -0.69 8.07 16.54
CA ARG A 318 -1.18 8.76 17.74
C ARG A 318 -0.37 8.41 18.98
N VAL A 319 0.06 7.17 19.15
CA VAL A 319 0.87 6.71 20.28
C VAL A 319 2.30 7.27 20.17
N MET A 320 2.90 7.26 18.98
CA MET A 320 4.19 7.90 18.74
C MET A 320 4.17 9.39 19.15
N LYS A 321 3.14 10.13 18.73
CA LYS A 321 2.95 11.56 19.06
C LYS A 321 2.73 11.83 20.55
N LYS A 322 2.28 10.84 21.32
CA LYS A 322 2.21 10.98 22.79
C LYS A 322 3.58 10.96 23.46
N TYR A 323 4.54 10.26 22.84
CA TYR A 323 5.91 10.19 23.32
C TYR A 323 6.74 11.39 22.85
N ASP A 324 6.66 11.70 21.55
CA ASP A 324 7.28 12.84 20.89
C ASP A 324 6.27 13.44 19.89
N GLU A 325 5.84 14.67 20.11
CA GLU A 325 4.84 15.34 19.28
C GLU A 325 5.25 15.45 17.81
N THR A 326 6.56 15.39 17.54
CA THR A 326 7.12 15.47 16.19
C THR A 326 7.25 14.11 15.49
N ALA A 327 7.12 13.00 16.24
CA ALA A 327 7.21 11.64 15.68
C ALA A 327 5.87 11.16 15.08
N PRO A 328 5.90 10.27 14.08
CA PRO A 328 7.08 9.82 13.35
C PRO A 328 7.64 10.95 12.47
N HIS A 329 8.96 11.00 12.30
CA HIS A 329 9.63 12.04 11.50
C HIS A 329 9.55 11.73 10.00
N GLU A 330 9.47 10.44 9.65
CA GLU A 330 9.19 9.96 8.29
C GLU A 330 8.12 8.87 8.36
N ILE A 331 7.08 8.98 7.51
CA ILE A 331 6.12 7.91 7.23
C ILE A 331 6.35 7.48 5.80
N MET A 332 7.07 6.37 5.63
CA MET A 332 7.53 5.89 4.34
C MET A 332 6.63 4.77 3.83
N LEU A 333 5.95 4.99 2.73
CA LEU A 333 5.17 3.96 2.05
C LEU A 333 6.07 3.14 1.13
N THR A 334 6.07 1.83 1.33
CA THR A 334 6.69 0.89 0.39
C THR A 334 5.65 0.41 -0.61
N LEU A 335 5.95 0.57 -1.90
CA LEU A 335 5.12 0.15 -3.03
C LEU A 335 5.89 -0.82 -3.93
N ASP A 336 5.19 -1.80 -4.46
CA ASP A 336 5.68 -2.72 -5.49
C ASP A 336 5.34 -2.16 -6.87
N ALA A 337 6.35 -1.83 -7.67
CA ALA A 337 6.17 -1.32 -9.03
C ALA A 337 5.39 -2.29 -9.94
N GLY A 338 5.50 -3.60 -9.69
CA GLY A 338 4.77 -4.63 -10.45
C GLY A 338 3.26 -4.59 -10.27
N THR A 339 2.75 -3.92 -9.23
CA THR A 339 1.31 -3.76 -9.03
C THR A 339 0.66 -2.73 -9.96
N GLY A 340 1.46 -1.93 -10.69
CA GLY A 340 0.98 -0.96 -11.66
C GLY A 340 0.01 0.06 -11.04
N GLN A 341 -1.10 0.34 -11.72
CA GLN A 341 -2.11 1.31 -11.26
C GLN A 341 -2.71 1.01 -9.88
N ASN A 342 -2.65 -0.24 -9.39
CA ASN A 342 -3.08 -0.54 -8.02
C ASN A 342 -2.20 0.15 -6.97
N ALA A 343 -0.93 0.46 -7.27
CA ALA A 343 -0.06 1.23 -6.38
C ALA A 343 -0.62 2.64 -6.10
N ILE A 344 -1.28 3.26 -7.07
CA ILE A 344 -1.94 4.56 -6.93
C ILE A 344 -3.05 4.50 -5.88
N SER A 345 -3.90 3.46 -5.96
CA SER A 345 -4.97 3.26 -4.98
C SER A 345 -4.43 3.02 -3.58
N GLN A 346 -3.31 2.28 -3.45
CA GLN A 346 -2.63 2.08 -2.18
C GLN A 346 -2.06 3.41 -1.65
N ALA A 347 -1.32 4.15 -2.48
CA ALA A 347 -0.74 5.44 -2.07
C ALA A 347 -1.82 6.41 -1.57
N LYS A 348 -2.94 6.51 -2.27
CA LYS A 348 -4.09 7.33 -1.85
C LYS A 348 -4.60 6.90 -0.48
N LEU A 349 -4.86 5.61 -0.30
CA LEU A 349 -5.41 5.06 0.94
C LEU A 349 -4.51 5.33 2.15
N PHE A 350 -3.21 5.01 2.03
CA PHE A 350 -2.26 5.22 3.11
C PHE A 350 -2.03 6.70 3.40
N ASN A 351 -1.99 7.56 2.35
CA ASN A 351 -1.85 9.00 2.52
C ASN A 351 -3.04 9.63 3.26
N GLU A 352 -4.26 9.23 2.93
CA GLU A 352 -5.48 9.66 3.64
C GLU A 352 -5.50 9.19 5.10
N ALA A 353 -4.92 8.02 5.38
CA ALA A 353 -4.95 7.45 6.73
C ALA A 353 -3.93 8.08 7.68
N VAL A 354 -2.69 8.29 7.23
CA VAL A 354 -1.58 8.66 8.13
C VAL A 354 -0.75 9.86 7.67
N GLY A 355 -0.96 10.37 6.46
CA GLY A 355 -0.20 11.51 5.92
C GLY A 355 1.24 11.09 5.59
N LEU A 356 1.45 10.53 4.40
CA LEU A 356 2.77 10.06 3.97
C LEU A 356 3.75 11.21 3.80
N THR A 357 5.03 10.95 4.08
CA THR A 357 6.13 11.92 3.88
C THR A 357 7.13 11.46 2.84
N GLY A 358 7.14 10.17 2.50
CA GLY A 358 8.03 9.61 1.49
C GLY A 358 7.54 8.27 0.95
N ILE A 359 8.10 7.89 -0.20
CA ILE A 359 7.80 6.65 -0.91
C ILE A 359 9.10 5.90 -1.19
N SER A 360 9.08 4.58 -1.00
CA SER A 360 10.08 3.64 -1.48
C SER A 360 9.43 2.72 -2.52
N LEU A 361 9.90 2.75 -3.75
CA LEU A 361 9.37 1.94 -4.84
C LEU A 361 10.29 0.74 -5.09
N THR A 362 9.76 -0.47 -4.95
CA THR A 362 10.50 -1.74 -5.02
C THR A 362 10.19 -2.54 -6.27
N LYS A 363 10.98 -3.58 -6.53
CA LYS A 363 10.76 -4.59 -7.59
C LYS A 363 10.71 -4.03 -9.01
N LEU A 364 11.43 -2.94 -9.25
CA LEU A 364 11.55 -2.37 -10.60
C LEU A 364 12.21 -3.34 -11.59
N ASP A 365 13.05 -4.25 -11.11
CA ASP A 365 13.76 -5.26 -11.90
C ASP A 365 12.86 -6.38 -12.45
N GLY A 366 11.71 -6.58 -11.85
CA GLY A 366 10.78 -7.65 -12.23
C GLY A 366 9.68 -7.23 -13.19
N THR A 367 9.47 -5.93 -13.44
CA THR A 367 8.24 -5.42 -14.02
C THR A 367 8.41 -4.67 -15.33
N ALA A 368 7.39 -4.81 -16.21
CA ALA A 368 7.17 -3.95 -17.37
C ALA A 368 6.31 -2.70 -17.04
N LYS A 369 5.81 -2.60 -15.79
CA LYS A 369 4.88 -1.56 -15.31
C LYS A 369 5.58 -0.44 -14.55
N GLY A 370 6.89 -0.29 -14.72
CA GLY A 370 7.69 0.72 -14.02
C GLY A 370 7.26 2.17 -14.30
N GLY A 371 6.46 2.40 -15.34
CA GLY A 371 5.83 3.69 -15.63
C GLY A 371 4.91 4.21 -14.53
N VAL A 372 4.46 3.35 -13.61
CA VAL A 372 3.66 3.76 -12.45
C VAL A 372 4.36 4.82 -11.59
N ILE A 373 5.70 4.91 -11.61
CA ILE A 373 6.46 5.94 -10.90
C ILE A 373 6.05 7.35 -11.33
N PHE A 374 5.77 7.56 -12.63
CA PHE A 374 5.32 8.86 -13.15
C PHE A 374 3.93 9.22 -12.65
N ALA A 375 3.02 8.24 -12.61
CA ALA A 375 1.68 8.45 -12.05
C ALA A 375 1.74 8.79 -10.55
N ILE A 376 2.57 8.10 -9.78
CA ILE A 376 2.79 8.38 -8.35
C ILE A 376 3.34 9.79 -8.17
N ALA A 377 4.38 10.15 -8.94
CA ALA A 377 5.03 11.45 -8.87
C ALA A 377 4.07 12.58 -9.22
N ASP A 378 3.32 12.43 -10.31
CA ASP A 378 2.41 13.49 -10.78
C ASP A 378 1.21 13.69 -9.86
N GLN A 379 0.58 12.61 -9.37
CA GLN A 379 -0.65 12.69 -8.61
C GLN A 379 -0.45 13.05 -7.13
N PHE A 380 0.61 12.54 -6.50
CA PHE A 380 0.81 12.74 -5.05
C PHE A 380 1.81 13.83 -4.71
N LYS A 381 2.78 14.12 -5.60
CA LYS A 381 3.88 15.07 -5.34
C LYS A 381 4.68 14.75 -4.06
N LEU A 382 4.58 13.52 -3.57
CA LEU A 382 5.32 13.04 -2.41
C LEU A 382 6.76 12.69 -2.81
N PRO A 383 7.74 12.96 -1.95
CA PRO A 383 9.13 12.57 -2.20
C PRO A 383 9.25 11.06 -2.46
N ILE A 384 9.88 10.67 -3.56
CA ILE A 384 10.36 9.31 -3.77
C ILE A 384 11.77 9.27 -3.18
N ARG A 385 11.91 8.56 -2.05
CA ARG A 385 13.15 8.49 -1.30
C ARG A 385 14.11 7.46 -1.88
N TYR A 386 13.55 6.26 -2.14
CA TYR A 386 14.35 5.09 -2.54
C TYR A 386 13.68 4.32 -3.68
N ILE A 387 14.52 3.69 -4.50
CA ILE A 387 14.11 2.70 -5.50
C ILE A 387 14.88 1.40 -5.29
N GLY A 388 14.19 0.26 -5.48
CA GLY A 388 14.74 -1.09 -5.40
C GLY A 388 14.74 -1.77 -6.77
N VAL A 389 15.91 -2.23 -7.18
CA VAL A 389 16.18 -2.86 -8.50
C VAL A 389 16.76 -4.27 -8.37
N GLY A 390 16.48 -4.94 -7.26
CA GLY A 390 16.94 -6.30 -6.99
C GLY A 390 16.99 -6.64 -5.50
N GLU A 391 17.52 -7.83 -5.18
CA GLU A 391 17.49 -8.39 -3.84
C GLU A 391 18.68 -7.96 -2.96
N LYS A 392 19.83 -7.60 -3.55
CA LYS A 392 21.04 -7.25 -2.81
C LYS A 392 20.89 -5.92 -2.05
N ILE A 393 21.72 -5.70 -1.04
CA ILE A 393 21.73 -4.48 -0.23
C ILE A 393 21.96 -3.26 -1.11
N GLU A 394 22.91 -3.35 -2.05
CA GLU A 394 23.25 -2.28 -2.97
C GLU A 394 22.17 -1.99 -4.02
N ASP A 395 21.17 -2.86 -4.16
CA ASP A 395 20.05 -2.68 -5.10
C ASP A 395 18.96 -1.75 -4.55
N LEU A 396 19.07 -1.27 -3.32
CA LEU A 396 18.28 -0.17 -2.78
C LEU A 396 19.10 1.11 -2.79
N ARG A 397 18.63 2.12 -3.54
CA ARG A 397 19.33 3.41 -3.66
C ARG A 397 18.37 4.58 -3.50
N GLU A 398 18.92 5.71 -3.14
CA GLU A 398 18.23 6.99 -3.22
C GLU A 398 17.77 7.23 -4.64
N PHE A 399 16.55 7.75 -4.77
CA PHE A 399 15.98 8.05 -6.08
C PHE A 399 16.63 9.29 -6.67
N ASN A 400 17.12 9.15 -7.90
CA ASN A 400 17.64 10.24 -8.71
C ASN A 400 16.88 10.27 -10.04
N ALA A 401 16.14 11.33 -10.29
CA ALA A 401 15.29 11.46 -11.48
C ALA A 401 16.10 11.41 -12.78
N LYS A 402 17.25 12.11 -12.81
CA LYS A 402 18.10 12.15 -13.99
C LYS A 402 18.70 10.79 -14.33
N GLU A 403 19.28 10.10 -13.33
CA GLU A 403 19.81 8.74 -13.54
C GLU A 403 18.72 7.76 -13.96
N PHE A 404 17.52 7.90 -13.42
CA PHE A 404 16.40 7.06 -13.77
C PHE A 404 15.96 7.27 -15.24
N ILE A 405 15.81 8.51 -15.68
CA ILE A 405 15.48 8.85 -17.07
C ILE A 405 16.61 8.40 -18.01
N GLU A 406 17.88 8.66 -17.67
CA GLU A 406 19.00 8.17 -18.45
C GLU A 406 19.00 6.66 -18.60
N ALA A 407 18.78 5.91 -17.50
CA ALA A 407 18.70 4.45 -17.53
C ALA A 407 17.52 3.93 -18.36
N LEU A 408 16.39 4.63 -18.31
CA LEU A 408 15.19 4.26 -19.04
C LEU A 408 15.35 4.44 -20.55
N PHE A 409 16.09 5.47 -20.98
CA PHE A 409 16.25 5.85 -22.38
C PHE A 409 17.62 5.51 -22.97
N VAL A 410 18.55 4.95 -22.16
CA VAL A 410 19.87 4.53 -22.66
C VAL A 410 19.73 3.43 -23.71
N HIS A 411 20.50 3.50 -24.80
CA HIS A 411 20.60 2.39 -25.77
C HIS A 411 21.73 1.47 -25.33
N GLU A 412 21.48 0.16 -25.32
CA GLU A 412 22.58 -0.80 -25.41
C GLU A 412 23.00 -0.78 -26.89
N GLU A 413 24.17 -0.25 -27.18
CA GLU A 413 24.85 -0.52 -28.45
C GLU A 413 25.14 -2.03 -28.47
N GLU A 414 24.60 -2.75 -29.45
CA GLU A 414 24.87 -4.16 -29.71
C GLU A 414 26.36 -4.42 -29.94
#